data_ad08174dca2bdeadbcfd3ad92d3a7352
#
_entry.id   ad08174dca2bdeadbcfd3ad92d3a7352
#
_cell.length_a   1.000
_cell.length_b   1.000
_cell.length_c   1.000
_cell.angle_alpha   90.00
_cell.angle_beta   90.00
_cell.angle_gamma   90.00
#
_symmetry.space_group_name_H-M   'P 1'
#
loop_
_entity.id
_entity.type
_entity.pdbx_description
1 polymer ?
#
loop_
_entity_poly.entity_id
_entity_poly.type
_entity_poly.pdbx_seq_one_letter_code
_entity_poly.pdbx_strand_id
1 'polypeptide(L)'
;MVFFVKDPTLAKESIIAYSTMGLALITVSCLLASESRKASKTLTDISEVKSENETFKRDIDSHNQNLESLAKYSHNINHIFRDTVFSIYSSLYEDYTNPEEALAGLSCTFKQFLSKFTTNVKETFDIITNDNSCSVYISSLLTQDTQNGNCNSQTLMAKTFYRDPTSHRERSAIDKQTPIYDINQFTPFKNILDISINCRYFVCDDCSRFSNFKDRTLDWNRFYSACLCVPVRVPIEINNKTIDQTIGFIVVDNKKGGFDQAVAIELLCSYADLLYIAWSIFADAYNSLLNDINDKNE
;
A
#
# COMPACT_ATOMS: atom_id res chain seq x y z
N MET A 1 -11.40 16.36 9.57
CA MET A 1 -12.04 16.26 10.90
C MET A 1 -11.81 14.84 11.39
N VAL A 2 -10.85 14.65 12.28
CA VAL A 2 -10.43 13.31 12.76
C VAL A 2 -11.23 13.04 14.02
N PHE A 3 -12.04 11.98 14.01
CA PHE A 3 -12.81 11.56 15.18
C PHE A 3 -11.90 10.81 16.15
N PHE A 4 -11.72 11.35 17.34
CA PHE A 4 -10.97 10.74 18.43
C PHE A 4 -11.89 9.82 19.24
N VAL A 5 -11.54 8.56 19.31
CA VAL A 5 -12.10 7.65 20.31
C VAL A 5 -11.25 7.78 21.58
N LYS A 6 -11.82 8.43 22.59
CA LYS A 6 -11.16 8.74 23.89
C LYS A 6 -11.17 7.57 24.88
N ASP A 7 -11.61 6.35 24.47
CA ASP A 7 -11.84 5.24 25.36
C ASP A 7 -10.75 4.15 25.19
N PRO A 8 -9.90 3.89 26.22
CA PRO A 8 -8.88 2.85 26.17
C PRO A 8 -9.44 1.43 26.02
N THR A 9 -10.72 1.21 26.30
CA THR A 9 -11.39 -0.08 26.05
C THR A 9 -11.62 -0.30 24.55
N LEU A 10 -11.97 0.73 23.80
CA LEU A 10 -12.11 0.69 22.34
C LEU A 10 -10.77 0.45 21.61
N ALA A 11 -9.65 0.95 22.17
CA ALA A 11 -8.34 0.67 21.63
C ALA A 11 -7.98 -0.83 21.76
N LYS A 12 -8.32 -1.46 22.91
CA LYS A 12 -8.11 -2.91 23.12
C LYS A 12 -9.00 -3.76 22.20
N GLU A 13 -10.25 -3.38 22.00
CA GLU A 13 -11.16 -4.08 21.07
C GLU A 13 -10.69 -3.94 19.60
N SER A 14 -10.16 -2.78 19.23
CA SER A 14 -9.56 -2.57 17.91
C SER A 14 -8.33 -3.46 17.71
N ILE A 15 -7.45 -3.62 18.70
CA ILE A 15 -6.27 -4.50 18.61
C ILE A 15 -6.69 -5.95 18.41
N ILE A 16 -7.74 -6.42 19.13
CA ILE A 16 -8.25 -7.78 18.98
C ILE A 16 -8.86 -7.97 17.59
N ALA A 17 -9.62 -7.00 17.09
CA ALA A 17 -10.19 -7.01 15.74
C ALA A 17 -9.09 -7.04 14.66
N TYR A 18 -8.02 -6.27 14.83
CA TYR A 18 -6.90 -6.22 13.87
C TYR A 18 -6.03 -7.48 13.93
N SER A 19 -5.86 -8.09 15.12
CA SER A 19 -5.17 -9.40 15.25
C SER A 19 -5.95 -10.52 14.57
N THR A 20 -7.29 -10.50 14.69
CA THR A 20 -8.15 -11.49 14.01
C THR A 20 -8.16 -11.31 12.50
N MET A 21 -8.08 -10.07 12.00
CA MET A 21 -7.97 -9.79 10.58
C MET A 21 -6.61 -10.20 10.00
N GLY A 22 -5.51 -10.02 10.76
CA GLY A 22 -4.19 -10.53 10.41
C GLY A 22 -4.16 -12.06 10.32
N LEU A 23 -4.82 -12.76 11.27
CA LEU A 23 -5.00 -14.22 11.25
C LEU A 23 -5.84 -14.70 10.05
N ALA A 24 -6.87 -13.96 9.65
CA ALA A 24 -7.68 -14.28 8.48
C ALA A 24 -6.87 -14.19 7.17
N LEU A 25 -6.00 -13.19 7.03
CA LEU A 25 -5.09 -13.07 5.89
C LEU A 25 -4.08 -14.24 5.81
N ILE A 26 -3.56 -14.68 6.96
CA ILE A 26 -2.69 -15.87 7.04
C ILE A 26 -3.48 -17.12 6.60
N THR A 27 -4.73 -17.24 7.00
CA THR A 27 -5.58 -18.39 6.65
C THR A 27 -5.88 -18.41 5.13
N VAL A 28 -6.16 -17.25 4.52
CA VAL A 28 -6.36 -17.15 3.07
C VAL A 28 -5.08 -17.49 2.30
N SER A 29 -3.91 -17.02 2.75
CA SER A 29 -2.62 -17.40 2.15
C SER A 29 -2.32 -18.90 2.31
N CYS A 30 -2.68 -19.49 3.44
CA CYS A 30 -2.57 -20.94 3.68
C CYS A 30 -3.56 -21.77 2.85
N LEU A 31 -4.78 -21.26 2.63
CA LEU A 31 -5.77 -21.89 1.76
C LEU A 31 -5.33 -21.86 0.29
N LEU A 32 -4.81 -20.73 -0.19
CA LEU A 32 -4.23 -20.62 -1.55
C LEU A 32 -3.05 -21.57 -1.75
N ALA A 33 -2.18 -21.70 -0.74
CA ALA A 33 -1.08 -22.68 -0.76
C ALA A 33 -1.58 -24.13 -0.74
N SER A 34 -2.69 -24.41 -0.01
CA SER A 34 -3.34 -25.73 0.03
C SER A 34 -3.99 -26.10 -1.30
N GLU A 35 -4.70 -25.18 -1.92
CA GLU A 35 -5.32 -25.36 -3.26
C GLU A 35 -4.25 -25.57 -4.35
N SER A 36 -3.15 -24.83 -4.28
CA SER A 36 -2.01 -25.01 -5.19
C SER A 36 -1.36 -26.41 -5.03
N ARG A 37 -1.26 -26.92 -3.78
CA ARG A 37 -0.74 -28.28 -3.54
C ARG A 37 -1.68 -29.39 -4.06
N LYS A 38 -3.00 -29.17 -3.99
CA LYS A 38 -3.98 -30.10 -4.59
C LYS A 38 -3.91 -30.07 -6.11
N ALA A 39 -3.81 -28.88 -6.74
CA ALA A 39 -3.62 -28.74 -8.18
C ALA A 39 -2.33 -29.42 -8.66
N SER A 40 -1.24 -29.35 -7.89
CA SER A 40 0.01 -30.05 -8.17
C SER A 40 -0.17 -31.58 -8.12
N LYS A 41 -0.95 -32.12 -7.17
CA LYS A 41 -1.21 -33.57 -7.11
C LYS A 41 -2.02 -34.07 -8.31
N THR A 42 -3.01 -33.31 -8.74
CA THR A 42 -3.86 -33.67 -9.90
C THR A 42 -3.07 -33.67 -11.20
N LEU A 43 -2.08 -32.79 -11.34
CA LEU A 43 -1.19 -32.75 -12.51
C LEU A 43 -0.20 -33.90 -12.59
N THR A 44 0.20 -34.48 -11.44
CA THR A 44 1.07 -35.68 -11.41
C THR A 44 0.37 -36.95 -11.91
N ASP A 45 -0.95 -37.04 -11.81
CA ASP A 45 -1.74 -38.20 -12.26
C ASP A 45 -1.99 -38.21 -13.80
N ILE A 46 -1.67 -37.09 -14.50
CA ILE A 46 -1.83 -36.95 -15.97
C ILE A 46 -0.54 -37.33 -16.75
N SER A 47 0.42 -37.92 -16.07
CA SER A 47 1.81 -38.07 -16.51
C SER A 47 2.11 -39.31 -17.36
N GLU A 48 1.52 -39.49 -18.54
CA GLU A 48 1.98 -40.51 -19.49
C GLU A 48 2.72 -39.99 -20.73
N VAL A 49 3.01 -38.69 -20.83
CA VAL A 49 3.78 -38.13 -21.96
C VAL A 49 5.15 -37.66 -21.45
N LYS A 50 6.12 -38.54 -21.51
CA LYS A 50 7.43 -38.40 -20.86
C LYS A 50 8.27 -37.19 -21.30
N SER A 51 8.08 -36.62 -22.49
CA SER A 51 8.91 -35.49 -23.00
C SER A 51 8.32 -34.12 -22.66
N GLU A 52 7.03 -33.99 -22.51
CA GLU A 52 6.35 -32.77 -22.04
C GLU A 52 6.49 -32.61 -20.52
N ASN A 53 6.69 -33.72 -19.82
CA ASN A 53 6.75 -33.79 -18.36
C ASN A 53 7.94 -33.00 -17.74
N GLU A 54 9.10 -32.97 -18.38
CA GLU A 54 10.25 -32.26 -17.82
C GLU A 54 10.11 -30.73 -17.92
N THR A 55 9.42 -30.26 -18.94
CA THR A 55 9.13 -28.82 -19.08
C THR A 55 8.08 -28.40 -18.08
N PHE A 56 6.98 -29.15 -17.96
CA PHE A 56 5.94 -28.92 -16.96
C PHE A 56 6.47 -29.02 -15.52
N LYS A 57 7.37 -29.97 -15.27
CA LYS A 57 7.99 -30.10 -13.95
C LYS A 57 8.86 -28.88 -13.59
N ARG A 58 9.63 -28.35 -14.55
CA ARG A 58 10.42 -27.13 -14.34
C ARG A 58 9.52 -25.91 -14.10
N ASP A 59 8.42 -25.82 -14.84
CA ASP A 59 7.44 -24.74 -14.66
C ASP A 59 6.75 -24.83 -13.31
N ILE A 60 6.36 -26.04 -12.87
CA ILE A 60 5.77 -26.28 -11.55
C ILE A 60 6.79 -25.95 -10.44
N ASP A 61 8.03 -26.37 -10.57
CA ASP A 61 9.09 -26.09 -9.59
C ASP A 61 9.35 -24.57 -9.51
N SER A 62 9.34 -23.87 -10.64
CA SER A 62 9.43 -22.42 -10.70
C SER A 62 8.22 -21.74 -10.04
N HIS A 63 7.01 -22.23 -10.33
CA HIS A 63 5.79 -21.73 -9.69
C HIS A 63 5.77 -21.97 -8.18
N ASN A 64 6.20 -23.16 -7.73
CA ASN A 64 6.30 -23.47 -6.30
C ASN A 64 7.31 -22.57 -5.59
N GLN A 65 8.48 -22.31 -6.20
CA GLN A 65 9.46 -21.38 -5.67
C GLN A 65 8.90 -19.95 -5.57
N ASN A 66 8.13 -19.52 -6.57
CA ASN A 66 7.46 -18.23 -6.54
C ASN A 66 6.42 -18.17 -5.43
N LEU A 67 5.59 -19.21 -5.26
CA LEU A 67 4.61 -19.29 -4.19
C LEU A 67 5.24 -19.32 -2.80
N GLU A 68 6.34 -20.06 -2.61
CA GLU A 68 7.09 -20.05 -1.35
C GLU A 68 7.67 -18.67 -1.05
N SER A 69 8.18 -18.01 -2.08
CA SER A 69 8.69 -16.64 -1.96
C SER A 69 7.58 -15.66 -1.62
N LEU A 70 6.43 -15.72 -2.29
CA LEU A 70 5.26 -14.89 -1.99
C LEU A 70 4.75 -15.12 -0.57
N ALA A 71 4.67 -16.39 -0.13
CA ALA A 71 4.30 -16.73 1.24
C ALA A 71 5.29 -16.16 2.26
N LYS A 72 6.58 -16.20 1.98
CA LYS A 72 7.64 -15.63 2.81
C LYS A 72 7.50 -14.10 2.90
N TYR A 73 7.25 -13.40 1.80
CA TYR A 73 7.08 -11.95 1.81
C TYR A 73 5.78 -11.54 2.53
N SER A 74 4.69 -12.29 2.32
CA SER A 74 3.44 -12.09 3.06
C SER A 74 3.63 -12.31 4.57
N HIS A 75 4.41 -13.32 4.97
CA HIS A 75 4.76 -13.54 6.36
C HIS A 75 5.62 -12.41 6.91
N ASN A 76 6.62 -11.96 6.16
CA ASN A 76 7.52 -10.90 6.57
C ASN A 76 6.79 -9.56 6.76
N ILE A 77 5.85 -9.21 5.89
CA ILE A 77 5.07 -7.97 6.04
C ILE A 77 4.23 -7.98 7.32
N ASN A 78 3.69 -9.13 7.70
CA ASN A 78 2.97 -9.27 8.96
C ASN A 78 3.87 -9.06 10.18
N HIS A 79 5.14 -9.54 10.12
CA HIS A 79 6.13 -9.25 11.17
C HIS A 79 6.48 -7.76 11.22
N ILE A 80 6.75 -7.14 10.07
CA ILE A 80 7.04 -5.71 9.98
C ILE A 80 5.89 -4.91 10.60
N PHE A 81 4.65 -5.26 10.27
CA PHE A 81 3.46 -4.60 10.79
C PHE A 81 3.34 -4.79 12.31
N ARG A 82 3.39 -6.04 12.81
CA ARG A 82 3.30 -6.35 14.23
C ARG A 82 4.36 -5.61 15.04
N ASP A 83 5.61 -5.67 14.60
CA ASP A 83 6.73 -5.06 15.32
C ASP A 83 6.62 -3.53 15.32
N THR A 84 6.10 -2.94 14.24
CA THR A 84 5.82 -1.50 14.17
C THR A 84 4.70 -1.10 15.12
N VAL A 85 3.59 -1.84 15.11
CA VAL A 85 2.46 -1.60 16.03
C VAL A 85 2.94 -1.70 17.48
N PHE A 86 3.70 -2.74 17.81
CA PHE A 86 4.29 -2.90 19.14
C PHE A 86 5.17 -1.70 19.51
N SER A 87 6.05 -1.25 18.61
CA SER A 87 6.92 -0.11 18.86
C SER A 87 6.14 1.19 19.04
N ILE A 88 5.06 1.42 18.27
CA ILE A 88 4.20 2.59 18.45
C ILE A 88 3.52 2.57 19.81
N TYR A 89 2.96 1.43 20.22
CA TYR A 89 2.33 1.30 21.53
C TYR A 89 3.33 1.42 22.69
N SER A 90 4.52 0.82 22.57
CA SER A 90 5.58 0.98 23.58
C SER A 90 5.93 2.46 23.76
N SER A 91 6.01 3.21 22.66
CA SER A 91 6.24 4.63 22.69
C SER A 91 5.14 5.44 23.40
N LEU A 92 3.91 4.95 23.46
CA LEU A 92 2.81 5.62 24.18
C LEU A 92 2.77 5.31 25.69
N TYR A 93 3.36 4.18 26.11
CA TYR A 93 3.33 3.72 27.50
C TYR A 93 4.63 3.99 28.25
N GLU A 94 5.70 4.40 27.57
CA GLU A 94 6.90 4.86 28.21
C GLU A 94 6.65 6.22 28.86
N ASP A 95 7.06 6.41 30.11
CA ASP A 95 7.03 7.70 30.80
C ASP A 95 8.05 8.64 30.14
N TYR A 96 7.64 9.30 29.08
CA TYR A 96 8.48 10.29 28.41
C TYR A 96 8.63 11.53 29.27
N THR A 97 9.87 11.84 29.60
CA THR A 97 10.22 13.12 30.23
C THR A 97 10.10 14.28 29.23
N ASN A 98 10.18 13.97 27.93
CA ASN A 98 10.10 14.95 26.83
C ASN A 98 9.16 14.44 25.71
N PRO A 99 7.94 14.97 25.60
CA PRO A 99 6.97 14.58 24.54
C PRO A 99 7.45 14.90 23.12
N GLU A 100 8.32 15.89 22.91
CA GLU A 100 8.88 16.21 21.59
C GLU A 100 9.83 15.09 21.11
N GLU A 101 10.61 14.51 22.00
CA GLU A 101 11.46 13.35 21.71
C GLU A 101 10.61 12.14 21.37
N ALA A 102 9.49 11.94 22.07
CA ALA A 102 8.52 10.89 21.77
C ALA A 102 7.94 11.04 20.36
N LEU A 103 7.52 12.24 19.97
CA LEU A 103 7.03 12.52 18.61
C LEU A 103 8.11 12.27 17.54
N ALA A 104 9.34 12.65 17.81
CA ALA A 104 10.46 12.41 16.90
C ALA A 104 10.73 10.89 16.76
N GLY A 105 10.72 10.15 17.86
CA GLY A 105 10.86 8.70 17.90
C GLY A 105 9.74 7.99 17.13
N LEU A 106 8.49 8.38 17.38
CA LEU A 106 7.31 7.87 16.68
C LEU A 106 7.39 8.11 15.17
N SER A 107 7.78 9.33 14.77
CA SER A 107 7.97 9.68 13.35
C SER A 107 9.09 8.85 12.70
N CYS A 108 10.17 8.57 13.43
CA CYS A 108 11.26 7.70 12.97
C CYS A 108 10.77 6.26 12.78
N THR A 109 10.03 5.71 13.74
CA THR A 109 9.43 4.37 13.69
C THR A 109 8.53 4.22 12.46
N PHE A 110 7.66 5.21 12.20
CA PHE A 110 6.78 5.16 11.05
C PHE A 110 7.53 5.25 9.70
N LYS A 111 8.58 6.07 9.62
CA LYS A 111 9.45 6.10 8.43
C LYS A 111 10.16 4.77 8.19
N GLN A 112 10.62 4.10 9.25
CA GLN A 112 11.22 2.78 9.14
C GLN A 112 10.21 1.73 8.67
N PHE A 113 8.98 1.79 9.17
CA PHE A 113 7.88 0.97 8.68
C PHE A 113 7.68 1.18 7.18
N LEU A 114 7.50 2.42 6.72
CA LEU A 114 7.29 2.73 5.31
C LEU A 114 8.43 2.21 4.43
N SER A 115 9.67 2.32 4.90
CA SER A 115 10.84 1.80 4.17
C SER A 115 10.77 0.29 4.01
N LYS A 116 10.59 -0.45 5.11
CA LYS A 116 10.49 -1.91 5.09
C LYS A 116 9.26 -2.39 4.31
N PHE A 117 8.13 -1.71 4.49
CA PHE A 117 6.88 -2.00 3.81
C PHE A 117 7.02 -1.85 2.30
N THR A 118 7.49 -0.70 1.81
CA THR A 118 7.64 -0.48 0.36
C THR A 118 8.68 -1.39 -0.28
N THR A 119 9.76 -1.72 0.45
CA THR A 119 10.75 -2.72 -0.02
C THR A 119 10.13 -4.10 -0.14
N ASN A 120 9.35 -4.54 0.86
CA ASN A 120 8.66 -5.83 0.82
C ASN A 120 7.64 -5.90 -0.33
N VAL A 121 6.85 -4.85 -0.51
CA VAL A 121 5.90 -4.76 -1.64
C VAL A 121 6.66 -4.85 -2.97
N LYS A 122 7.77 -4.11 -3.12
CA LYS A 122 8.60 -4.17 -4.33
C LYS A 122 9.08 -5.58 -4.61
N GLU A 123 9.71 -6.24 -3.63
CA GLU A 123 10.24 -7.59 -3.77
C GLU A 123 9.14 -8.60 -4.12
N THR A 124 7.94 -8.44 -3.55
CA THR A 124 6.76 -9.24 -3.90
C THR A 124 6.39 -9.06 -5.37
N PHE A 125 6.35 -7.82 -5.84
CA PHE A 125 5.96 -7.52 -7.22
C PHE A 125 7.08 -7.84 -8.24
N ASP A 126 8.34 -7.76 -7.86
CA ASP A 126 9.46 -8.25 -8.67
C ASP A 126 9.30 -9.75 -8.99
N ILE A 127 8.79 -10.54 -8.03
CA ILE A 127 8.52 -11.97 -8.24
C ILE A 127 7.28 -12.17 -9.12
N ILE A 128 6.18 -11.48 -8.83
CA ILE A 128 4.91 -11.63 -9.57
C ILE A 128 5.11 -11.30 -11.05
N THR A 129 5.81 -10.22 -11.33
CA THR A 129 6.01 -9.71 -12.69
C THR A 129 7.23 -10.31 -13.37
N ASN A 130 8.04 -11.09 -12.63
CA ASN A 130 9.35 -11.56 -13.08
C ASN A 130 10.22 -10.42 -13.66
N ASP A 131 10.21 -9.28 -12.95
CA ASP A 131 10.91 -8.06 -13.34
C ASP A 131 11.45 -7.30 -12.12
N ASN A 132 12.78 -7.24 -12.00
CA ASN A 132 13.47 -6.56 -10.90
C ASN A 132 13.44 -5.02 -11.01
N SER A 133 12.68 -4.47 -11.98
CA SER A 133 12.56 -3.01 -12.18
C SER A 133 11.37 -2.39 -11.46
N CYS A 134 10.62 -3.15 -10.66
CA CYS A 134 9.49 -2.61 -9.91
C CYS A 134 9.92 -1.47 -9.00
N SER A 135 9.08 -0.46 -8.93
CA SER A 135 9.21 0.66 -8.00
C SER A 135 7.88 0.87 -7.30
N VAL A 136 7.94 1.18 -6.02
CA VAL A 136 6.75 1.37 -5.18
C VAL A 136 6.76 2.77 -4.58
N TYR A 137 5.61 3.44 -4.63
CA TYR A 137 5.44 4.68 -3.90
C TYR A 137 4.03 4.82 -3.32
N ILE A 138 3.95 5.61 -2.26
CA ILE A 138 2.72 5.94 -1.55
C ILE A 138 2.46 7.43 -1.73
N SER A 139 1.23 7.77 -2.11
CA SER A 139 0.78 9.16 -2.21
C SER A 139 -0.36 9.40 -1.24
N SER A 140 -0.33 10.55 -0.58
CA SER A 140 -1.47 11.05 0.20
C SER A 140 -2.33 11.97 -0.67
N LEU A 141 -3.64 11.95 -0.44
CA LEU A 141 -4.60 12.87 -1.04
C LEU A 141 -4.76 14.09 -0.15
N LEU A 142 -4.76 15.27 -0.74
CA LEU A 142 -4.90 16.56 -0.06
C LEU A 142 -6.05 17.32 -0.68
N THR A 143 -6.84 18.00 0.15
CA THR A 143 -7.82 18.99 -0.31
C THR A 143 -7.20 20.38 -0.19
N GLN A 144 -7.15 21.11 -1.28
CA GLN A 144 -6.74 22.52 -1.27
C GLN A 144 -7.97 23.38 -1.44
N ASP A 145 -8.28 24.18 -0.42
CA ASP A 145 -9.28 25.23 -0.54
C ASP A 145 -8.74 26.33 -1.43
N THR A 146 -9.20 26.40 -2.66
CA THR A 146 -8.91 27.53 -3.54
C THR A 146 -9.79 28.70 -3.11
N GLN A 147 -9.23 29.62 -2.34
CA GLN A 147 -9.83 30.93 -2.04
C GLN A 147 -9.77 31.83 -3.29
N ASN A 148 -10.50 31.47 -4.34
CA ASN A 148 -10.85 32.42 -5.39
C ASN A 148 -12.32 32.77 -5.25
N GLY A 149 -12.55 33.95 -4.73
CA GLY A 149 -13.86 34.45 -4.31
C GLY A 149 -14.94 34.37 -5.38
N ASN A 150 -15.64 33.27 -5.47
CA ASN A 150 -17.03 33.10 -5.86
C ASN A 150 -17.47 31.67 -6.17
N CYS A 151 -16.58 30.67 -6.13
CA CYS A 151 -16.97 29.26 -6.21
C CYS A 151 -16.05 28.44 -5.30
N ASN A 152 -16.59 27.73 -4.32
CA ASN A 152 -15.88 26.73 -3.52
C ASN A 152 -15.56 25.51 -4.40
N SER A 153 -14.62 25.61 -5.33
CA SER A 153 -14.09 24.47 -6.05
C SER A 153 -12.91 23.92 -5.26
N GLN A 154 -13.13 22.84 -4.51
CA GLN A 154 -12.05 22.10 -3.88
C GLN A 154 -11.25 21.40 -4.99
N THR A 155 -10.02 21.78 -5.17
CA THR A 155 -9.09 21.06 -6.07
C THR A 155 -8.43 19.94 -5.29
N LEU A 156 -8.61 18.71 -5.74
CA LEU A 156 -7.93 17.56 -5.17
C LEU A 156 -6.48 17.55 -5.65
N MET A 157 -5.57 17.51 -4.69
CA MET A 157 -4.14 17.45 -4.90
C MET A 157 -3.59 16.14 -4.35
N ALA A 158 -2.49 15.66 -4.87
CA ALA A 158 -1.78 14.51 -4.34
C ALA A 158 -0.35 14.92 -3.98
N LYS A 159 0.21 14.22 -2.98
CA LYS A 159 1.61 14.37 -2.58
C LYS A 159 2.24 12.99 -2.50
N THR A 160 3.39 12.79 -3.15
CA THR A 160 4.19 11.59 -2.89
C THR A 160 4.69 11.65 -1.45
N PHE A 161 4.14 10.77 -0.64
CA PHE A 161 4.44 10.70 0.79
C PHE A 161 5.70 9.88 1.05
N TYR A 162 5.84 8.76 0.36
CA TYR A 162 7.00 7.88 0.48
C TYR A 162 7.26 7.13 -0.83
N ARG A 163 8.52 6.89 -1.15
CA ARG A 163 8.97 6.06 -2.26
C ARG A 163 9.99 5.05 -1.75
N ASP A 164 9.98 3.84 -2.31
CA ASP A 164 10.94 2.82 -1.92
C ASP A 164 12.40 3.33 -2.14
N PRO A 165 13.31 2.99 -1.22
CA PRO A 165 14.66 3.55 -1.22
C PRO A 165 15.52 3.06 -2.40
N THR A 166 15.10 2.01 -3.10
CA THR A 166 15.82 1.43 -4.24
C THR A 166 15.39 2.02 -5.58
N SER A 167 14.34 2.87 -5.58
CA SER A 167 13.88 3.61 -6.76
C SER A 167 14.97 4.49 -7.35
N HIS A 168 14.87 4.72 -8.64
CA HIS A 168 15.80 5.54 -9.38
C HIS A 168 15.96 6.94 -8.74
N ARG A 169 17.21 7.41 -8.54
CA ARG A 169 17.50 8.68 -7.85
C ARG A 169 16.81 9.89 -8.48
N GLU A 170 16.67 9.90 -9.82
CA GLU A 170 15.98 10.98 -10.54
C GLU A 170 14.52 11.09 -10.14
N ARG A 171 13.81 9.96 -9.96
CA ARG A 171 12.41 9.94 -9.50
C ARG A 171 12.27 10.52 -8.10
N SER A 172 13.17 10.16 -7.21
CA SER A 172 13.21 10.72 -5.85
C SER A 172 13.53 12.21 -5.84
N ALA A 173 14.33 12.70 -6.79
CA ALA A 173 14.59 14.13 -6.96
C ALA A 173 13.35 14.88 -7.45
N ILE A 174 12.59 14.31 -8.40
CA ILE A 174 11.32 14.87 -8.88
C ILE A 174 10.29 14.96 -7.74
N ASP A 175 10.18 13.92 -6.90
CA ASP A 175 9.28 13.91 -5.74
C ASP A 175 9.58 15.05 -4.76
N LYS A 176 10.87 15.40 -4.61
CA LYS A 176 11.29 16.52 -3.75
C LYS A 176 11.04 17.89 -4.38
N GLN A 177 11.21 18.01 -5.71
CA GLN A 177 11.04 19.26 -6.44
C GLN A 177 9.56 19.62 -6.62
N THR A 178 8.71 18.61 -6.86
CA THR A 178 7.27 18.78 -7.06
C THR A 178 6.52 17.89 -6.09
N PRO A 179 6.54 18.23 -4.78
CA PRO A 179 5.97 17.35 -3.76
C PRO A 179 4.44 17.25 -3.85
N ILE A 180 3.76 18.32 -4.30
CA ILE A 180 2.31 18.42 -4.41
C ILE A 180 1.95 18.66 -5.88
N TYR A 181 0.99 17.91 -6.39
CA TYR A 181 0.54 18.00 -7.78
C TYR A 181 -0.96 17.73 -7.90
N ASP A 182 -1.57 18.30 -8.94
CA ASP A 182 -2.98 18.07 -9.27
C ASP A 182 -3.20 16.60 -9.67
N ILE A 183 -4.23 15.96 -9.10
CA ILE A 183 -4.61 14.57 -9.42
C ILE A 183 -4.85 14.37 -10.92
N ASN A 184 -5.32 15.40 -11.63
CA ASN A 184 -5.56 15.35 -13.08
C ASN A 184 -4.29 15.21 -13.92
N GLN A 185 -3.11 15.44 -13.30
CA GLN A 185 -1.81 15.23 -13.94
C GLN A 185 -1.36 13.78 -13.88
N PHE A 186 -2.11 12.90 -13.20
CA PHE A 186 -1.79 11.48 -13.12
C PHE A 186 -3.01 10.62 -13.43
N THR A 187 -2.99 9.96 -14.60
CA THR A 187 -4.11 9.18 -15.13
C THR A 187 -4.65 8.13 -14.17
N PRO A 188 -3.84 7.32 -13.46
CA PRO A 188 -4.34 6.34 -12.49
C PRO A 188 -5.20 6.95 -11.39
N PHE A 189 -4.79 8.06 -10.76
CA PHE A 189 -5.53 8.69 -9.68
C PHE A 189 -6.85 9.28 -10.18
N LYS A 190 -6.79 9.97 -11.33
CA LYS A 190 -7.99 10.51 -11.96
C LYS A 190 -9.03 9.43 -12.22
N ASN A 191 -8.63 8.29 -12.79
CA ASN A 191 -9.55 7.21 -13.13
C ASN A 191 -10.17 6.56 -11.90
N ILE A 192 -9.39 6.38 -10.81
CA ILE A 192 -9.90 5.80 -9.56
C ILE A 192 -10.89 6.74 -8.87
N LEU A 193 -10.65 8.06 -8.92
CA LEU A 193 -11.48 9.05 -8.26
C LEU A 193 -12.69 9.48 -9.12
N ASP A 194 -12.72 9.11 -10.39
CA ASP A 194 -13.85 9.40 -11.26
C ASP A 194 -15.02 8.45 -10.97
N ILE A 195 -16.03 8.99 -10.29
CA ILE A 195 -17.24 8.24 -9.90
C ILE A 195 -17.94 7.64 -11.13
N SER A 196 -17.85 8.28 -12.31
CA SER A 196 -18.48 7.79 -13.52
C SER A 196 -17.84 6.52 -14.07
N ILE A 197 -16.55 6.32 -13.80
CA ILE A 197 -15.78 5.13 -14.20
C ILE A 197 -15.95 3.98 -13.20
N ASN A 198 -16.22 4.30 -11.93
CA ASN A 198 -16.38 3.35 -10.82
C ASN A 198 -15.22 2.32 -10.72
N CYS A 199 -13.99 2.78 -10.93
CA CYS A 199 -12.80 1.95 -10.86
C CYS A 199 -12.37 1.72 -9.41
N ARG A 200 -12.23 0.45 -9.01
CA ARG A 200 -11.68 0.10 -7.70
C ARG A 200 -10.16 0.19 -7.66
N TYR A 201 -9.51 0.03 -8.79
CA TYR A 201 -8.06 0.09 -9.00
C TYR A 201 -7.79 0.53 -10.44
N PHE A 202 -6.57 0.90 -10.73
CA PHE A 202 -6.10 1.13 -12.09
C PHE A 202 -4.96 0.15 -12.40
N VAL A 203 -5.07 -0.58 -13.49
CA VAL A 203 -4.02 -1.47 -13.99
C VAL A 203 -3.76 -1.19 -15.46
N CYS A 204 -2.49 -1.16 -15.84
CA CYS A 204 -2.06 -0.97 -17.21
C CYS A 204 -0.70 -1.61 -17.43
N ASP A 205 -0.64 -2.62 -18.29
CA ASP A 205 0.61 -3.31 -18.64
C ASP A 205 1.41 -2.61 -19.74
N ASP A 206 0.80 -1.64 -20.43
CA ASP A 206 1.49 -0.78 -21.40
C ASP A 206 0.82 0.59 -21.46
N CYS A 207 1.30 1.50 -20.61
CA CYS A 207 0.78 2.87 -20.51
C CYS A 207 0.94 3.69 -21.80
N SER A 208 1.85 3.29 -22.70
CA SER A 208 2.05 3.97 -23.99
C SER A 208 0.88 3.79 -24.94
N ARG A 209 0.08 2.75 -24.75
CA ARG A 209 -1.14 2.49 -25.54
C ARG A 209 -2.32 3.40 -25.18
N PHE A 210 -2.25 4.06 -24.01
CA PHE A 210 -3.24 5.07 -23.66
C PHE A 210 -2.91 6.38 -24.36
N SER A 211 -3.71 6.77 -25.35
CA SER A 211 -3.50 7.99 -26.16
C SER A 211 -3.38 9.29 -25.35
N ASN A 212 -3.90 9.28 -24.11
CA ASN A 212 -3.93 10.43 -23.20
C ASN A 212 -3.36 10.09 -21.82
N PHE A 213 -2.45 9.11 -21.71
CA PHE A 213 -1.81 8.82 -20.43
C PHE A 213 -1.01 10.02 -19.97
N LYS A 214 -1.29 10.47 -18.77
CA LYS A 214 -0.59 11.59 -18.12
C LYS A 214 0.13 11.10 -16.89
N ASP A 215 1.35 11.56 -16.75
CA ASP A 215 2.13 11.50 -15.52
C ASP A 215 2.62 12.92 -15.22
N ARG A 216 2.83 13.24 -13.95
CA ARG A 216 3.43 14.51 -13.53
C ARG A 216 4.83 14.76 -14.12
N THR A 217 5.49 13.70 -14.58
CA THR A 217 6.80 13.73 -15.22
C THR A 217 6.64 13.60 -16.73
N LEU A 218 7.14 14.57 -17.50
CA LEU A 218 7.03 14.56 -18.96
C LEU A 218 7.67 13.31 -19.59
N ASP A 219 8.81 12.88 -19.03
CA ASP A 219 9.60 11.73 -19.53
C ASP A 219 9.32 10.45 -18.73
N TRP A 220 8.10 10.23 -18.27
CA TRP A 220 7.73 9.09 -17.42
C TRP A 220 8.11 7.73 -18.04
N ASN A 221 8.03 7.60 -19.36
CA ASN A 221 8.36 6.37 -20.10
C ASN A 221 9.83 5.94 -19.99
N ARG A 222 10.73 6.84 -19.53
CA ARG A 222 12.11 6.48 -19.17
C ARG A 222 12.16 5.55 -17.94
N PHE A 223 11.19 5.68 -17.06
CA PHE A 223 11.19 5.02 -15.76
C PHE A 223 10.34 3.75 -15.74
N TYR A 224 9.19 3.77 -16.40
CA TYR A 224 8.27 2.65 -16.40
C TYR A 224 7.46 2.60 -17.70
N SER A 225 6.83 1.45 -17.99
CA SER A 225 5.89 1.27 -19.09
C SER A 225 4.54 0.80 -18.59
N ALA A 226 4.50 0.20 -17.41
CA ALA A 226 3.33 -0.39 -16.80
C ALA A 226 3.14 0.09 -15.38
N CYS A 227 1.90 0.14 -14.90
CA CYS A 227 1.60 0.48 -13.52
C CYS A 227 0.33 -0.18 -13.02
N LEU A 228 0.34 -0.48 -11.72
CA LEU A 228 -0.82 -0.87 -10.92
C LEU A 228 -0.97 0.15 -9.78
N CYS A 229 -2.17 0.68 -9.62
CA CYS A 229 -2.50 1.65 -8.59
C CYS A 229 -3.77 1.23 -7.86
N VAL A 230 -3.71 1.24 -6.54
CA VAL A 230 -4.87 1.01 -5.68
C VAL A 230 -5.04 2.15 -4.70
N PRO A 231 -6.29 2.53 -4.36
CA PRO A 231 -6.55 3.53 -3.35
C PRO A 231 -6.36 2.96 -1.94
N VAL A 232 -5.83 3.78 -1.06
CA VAL A 232 -5.90 3.57 0.39
C VAL A 232 -7.19 4.20 0.88
N ARG A 233 -8.09 3.38 1.43
CA ARG A 233 -9.44 3.80 1.80
C ARG A 233 -9.66 3.73 3.30
N VAL A 234 -10.46 4.65 3.80
CA VAL A 234 -10.95 4.67 5.18
C VAL A 234 -12.46 4.59 5.18
N PRO A 235 -13.05 3.66 5.93
CA PRO A 235 -14.49 3.66 6.14
C PRO A 235 -14.87 4.86 7.00
N ILE A 236 -15.76 5.70 6.50
CA ILE A 236 -16.35 6.83 7.24
C ILE A 236 -17.86 6.65 7.33
N GLU A 237 -18.43 7.05 8.43
CA GLU A 237 -19.89 7.00 8.62
C GLU A 237 -20.49 8.38 8.32
N ILE A 238 -21.34 8.44 7.28
CA ILE A 238 -22.10 9.64 6.92
C ILE A 238 -23.57 9.26 6.87
N ASN A 239 -24.41 9.93 7.68
CA ASN A 239 -25.85 9.70 7.74
C ASN A 239 -26.21 8.21 7.97
N ASN A 240 -25.55 7.54 8.91
CA ASN A 240 -25.70 6.13 9.23
C ASN A 240 -25.40 5.17 8.05
N LYS A 241 -24.59 5.62 7.10
CA LYS A 241 -24.08 4.78 6.01
C LYS A 241 -22.56 4.81 6.04
N THR A 242 -21.96 3.64 6.03
CA THR A 242 -20.51 3.52 5.87
C THR A 242 -20.15 3.71 4.39
N ILE A 243 -19.29 4.66 4.11
CA ILE A 243 -18.72 4.89 2.78
C ILE A 243 -17.20 4.86 2.87
N ASP A 244 -16.57 4.37 1.81
CA ASP A 244 -15.11 4.33 1.72
C ASP A 244 -14.59 5.66 1.15
N GLN A 245 -13.87 6.41 1.97
CA GLN A 245 -13.18 7.61 1.54
C GLN A 245 -11.73 7.30 1.17
N THR A 246 -11.31 7.68 -0.04
CA THR A 246 -9.90 7.57 -0.45
C THR A 246 -9.08 8.65 0.25
N ILE A 247 -8.00 8.24 0.95
CA ILE A 247 -7.06 9.13 1.64
C ILE A 247 -5.69 9.17 0.95
N GLY A 248 -5.44 8.24 0.04
CA GLY A 248 -4.18 8.15 -0.68
C GLY A 248 -4.17 6.98 -1.66
N PHE A 249 -3.00 6.66 -2.15
CA PHE A 249 -2.77 5.60 -3.13
C PHE A 249 -1.46 4.89 -2.85
N ILE A 250 -1.44 3.59 -3.15
CA ILE A 250 -0.21 2.82 -3.32
C ILE A 250 -0.07 2.47 -4.80
N VAL A 251 1.11 2.71 -5.35
CA VAL A 251 1.41 2.50 -6.77
C VAL A 251 2.64 1.63 -6.91
N VAL A 252 2.53 0.64 -7.78
CA VAL A 252 3.65 -0.17 -8.25
C VAL A 252 3.78 0.05 -9.75
N ASP A 253 4.98 0.29 -10.22
CA ASP A 253 5.28 0.45 -11.63
C ASP A 253 6.54 -0.33 -12.04
N ASN A 254 6.62 -0.75 -13.30
CA ASN A 254 7.78 -1.44 -13.86
C ASN A 254 7.90 -1.20 -15.37
N LYS A 255 8.93 -1.83 -15.99
CA LYS A 255 9.17 -1.70 -17.44
C LYS A 255 8.56 -2.82 -18.29
N LYS A 256 8.18 -3.95 -17.69
CA LYS A 256 7.76 -5.14 -18.45
C LYS A 256 6.24 -5.37 -18.45
N GLY A 257 5.51 -4.83 -17.50
CA GLY A 257 4.11 -5.18 -17.27
C GLY A 257 3.96 -6.41 -16.38
N GLY A 258 2.90 -7.18 -16.57
CA GLY A 258 2.58 -8.36 -15.78
C GLY A 258 1.72 -8.06 -14.55
N PHE A 259 1.07 -6.90 -14.51
CA PHE A 259 0.17 -6.49 -13.44
C PHE A 259 -1.29 -6.92 -13.68
N ASP A 260 -1.66 -7.28 -14.92
CA ASP A 260 -3.02 -7.73 -15.26
C ASP A 260 -3.26 -9.17 -14.80
N GLN A 261 -2.99 -9.42 -13.53
CA GLN A 261 -3.20 -10.70 -12.85
C GLN A 261 -4.02 -10.45 -11.59
N ALA A 262 -5.06 -11.25 -11.38
CA ALA A 262 -5.90 -11.13 -10.19
C ALA A 262 -5.08 -11.17 -8.89
N VAL A 263 -4.04 -12.00 -8.84
CA VAL A 263 -3.13 -12.11 -7.68
C VAL A 263 -2.40 -10.79 -7.41
N ALA A 264 -1.91 -10.10 -8.45
CA ALA A 264 -1.22 -8.82 -8.29
C ALA A 264 -2.15 -7.75 -7.71
N ILE A 265 -3.37 -7.68 -8.24
CA ILE A 265 -4.39 -6.70 -7.82
C ILE A 265 -4.80 -6.94 -6.36
N GLU A 266 -5.18 -8.18 -6.03
CA GLU A 266 -5.64 -8.54 -4.68
C GLU A 266 -4.54 -8.36 -3.62
N LEU A 267 -3.29 -8.69 -3.95
CA LEU A 267 -2.16 -8.45 -3.05
C LEU A 267 -1.92 -6.96 -2.81
N LEU A 268 -1.98 -6.13 -3.86
CA LEU A 268 -1.78 -4.68 -3.66
C LEU A 268 -2.95 -4.06 -2.88
N CYS A 269 -4.17 -4.54 -3.07
CA CYS A 269 -5.31 -4.16 -2.24
C CYS A 269 -5.09 -4.53 -0.77
N SER A 270 -4.63 -5.76 -0.50
CA SER A 270 -4.32 -6.20 0.87
C SER A 270 -3.21 -5.36 1.51
N TYR A 271 -2.20 -4.96 0.74
CA TYR A 271 -1.16 -4.05 1.22
C TYR A 271 -1.70 -2.64 1.48
N ALA A 272 -2.66 -2.17 0.68
CA ALA A 272 -3.31 -0.87 0.93
C ALA A 272 -4.09 -0.88 2.25
N ASP A 273 -4.78 -1.97 2.57
CA ASP A 273 -5.49 -2.16 3.83
C ASP A 273 -4.53 -2.19 5.03
N LEU A 274 -3.41 -2.92 4.94
CA LEU A 274 -2.37 -2.92 5.97
C LEU A 274 -1.75 -1.54 6.17
N LEU A 275 -1.49 -0.83 5.09
CA LEU A 275 -0.97 0.54 5.15
C LEU A 275 -1.95 1.47 5.85
N TYR A 276 -3.24 1.37 5.54
CA TYR A 276 -4.29 2.14 6.22
C TYR A 276 -4.29 1.89 7.73
N ILE A 277 -4.25 0.62 8.15
CA ILE A 277 -4.26 0.26 9.57
C ILE A 277 -3.03 0.85 10.28
N ALA A 278 -1.83 0.68 9.70
CA ALA A 278 -0.61 1.24 10.27
C ALA A 278 -0.66 2.77 10.36
N TRP A 279 -1.20 3.41 9.32
CA TRP A 279 -1.36 4.87 9.28
C TRP A 279 -2.33 5.37 10.35
N SER A 280 -3.47 4.69 10.54
CA SER A 280 -4.45 5.06 11.56
C SER A 280 -3.86 4.95 12.96
N ILE A 281 -3.19 3.83 13.27
CA ILE A 281 -2.53 3.63 14.57
C ILE A 281 -1.46 4.72 14.81
N PHE A 282 -0.66 5.03 13.80
CA PHE A 282 0.34 6.09 13.89
C PHE A 282 -0.32 7.46 14.12
N ALA A 283 -1.37 7.78 13.37
CA ALA A 283 -2.07 9.07 13.48
C ALA A 283 -2.69 9.26 14.88
N ASP A 284 -3.31 8.21 15.42
CA ASP A 284 -3.89 8.24 16.76
C ASP A 284 -2.81 8.45 17.83
N ALA A 285 -1.70 7.72 17.72
CA ALA A 285 -0.57 7.87 18.63
C ALA A 285 0.06 9.28 18.54
N TYR A 286 0.26 9.77 17.32
CA TYR A 286 0.83 11.09 17.07
C TYR A 286 -0.04 12.21 17.64
N ASN A 287 -1.33 12.13 17.44
CA ASN A 287 -2.28 13.13 17.95
C ASN A 287 -2.41 13.07 19.46
N SER A 288 -2.35 11.89 20.09
CA SER A 288 -2.32 11.76 21.55
C SER A 288 -1.13 12.50 22.13
N LEU A 289 0.08 12.29 21.59
CA LEU A 289 1.28 12.98 22.06
C LEU A 289 1.24 14.49 21.82
N LEU A 290 0.65 14.94 20.70
CA LEU A 290 0.47 16.38 20.43
C LEU A 290 -0.45 17.04 21.46
N ASN A 291 -1.55 16.39 21.84
CA ASN A 291 -2.45 16.92 22.88
C ASN A 291 -1.74 17.04 24.22
N ASP A 292 -0.93 16.04 24.60
CA ASP A 292 -0.14 16.09 25.83
C ASP A 292 0.89 17.25 25.86
N ILE A 293 1.44 17.63 24.68
CA ILE A 293 2.32 18.80 24.54
C ILE A 293 1.53 20.09 24.73
N ASN A 294 0.37 20.21 24.11
CA ASN A 294 -0.44 21.41 24.18
C ASN A 294 -0.99 21.65 25.60
N ASP A 295 -1.44 20.59 26.28
CA ASP A 295 -1.94 20.66 27.66
C ASP A 295 -0.85 21.05 28.70
N LYS A 296 0.43 20.77 28.39
CA LYS A 296 1.56 21.19 29.25
C LYS A 296 2.00 22.63 29.03
N ASN A 297 1.61 23.24 27.92
CA ASN A 297 1.96 24.60 27.55
C ASN A 297 0.86 25.63 27.91
N GLU A 298 -0.32 25.18 28.35
CA GLU A 298 -1.38 25.98 28.97
C GLU A 298 -1.26 26.00 30.50
#